data_2b3a589c7f4f8e2d4c71dd609bfe915d
#
_entry.id   2b3a589c7f4f8e2d4c71dd609bfe915d
#
_cell.length_a   1.000
_cell.length_b   1.000
_cell.length_c   1.000
_cell.angle_alpha   90.00
_cell.angle_beta   90.00
_cell.angle_gamma   90.00
#
_symmetry.space_group_name_H-M   'P 1'
#
loop_
_entity.id
_entity.type
_entity.pdbx_description
1 polymer ?
#
loop_
_entity_poly.entity_id
_entity_poly.type
_entity_poly.pdbx_seq_one_letter_code
_entity_poly.pdbx_strand_id
1 'polypeptide(L)'
;MSGPMGGSASEEFLAPMPIGEDTFALAPSGKAWNVEALSTPELPEIDASTTPSASKEATPDAKTIDNMIERANADHPRTDGREWQASDILKNVVITVKHPEDEEHDEPWREVIVVGVPGDRTVDMKRLEAQFAPAELEEATEEDLKQHPELVPGYIGPMVLGPQAEAAGVKNPVRYLIDAHVVKGSAWFTGADENEVDYYNLVYGRDFKVDGVVEAVEVRHGDMSPDGSGPLSFERGVEIGQVFQLGLKYSKALDLKVLDQNGKTVPVWMGCYGIGVSRVLACIAETHHDEAGLAWPSVIAPAAVHVVATGKDAVAFEGAEKLVAELEAKGLEVIYDDRKKVSPGVKFKDAELIGVPLVAVVGRDYVNDGTIELRDRNGENKVAVPAAEAADALAERFAALS
;
A
#
# COMPACT_ATOMS: atom_id res chain seq x y z
N MET A 1 3.56 10.66 -2.06
CA MET A 1 4.74 10.90 -2.94
C MET A 1 4.37 10.61 -4.38
N SER A 2 4.87 11.37 -5.33
CA SER A 2 4.53 11.21 -6.76
C SER A 2 5.52 10.33 -7.54
N GLY A 3 6.40 9.59 -6.86
CA GLY A 3 7.38 8.70 -7.46
C GLY A 3 8.23 9.34 -8.57
N PRO A 4 8.76 8.55 -9.53
CA PRO A 4 9.61 9.04 -10.62
C PRO A 4 8.92 10.06 -11.54
N MET A 5 7.59 10.04 -11.61
CA MET A 5 6.81 11.03 -12.38
C MET A 5 6.99 12.44 -11.83
N GLY A 6 7.24 12.58 -10.53
CA GLY A 6 7.34 13.88 -9.86
C GLY A 6 5.98 14.56 -9.74
N GLY A 7 6.00 15.80 -9.26
CA GLY A 7 4.79 16.56 -8.97
C GLY A 7 4.61 16.81 -7.48
N SER A 8 3.51 17.48 -7.09
CA SER A 8 3.27 17.91 -5.71
C SER A 8 2.36 16.95 -4.92
N ALA A 9 1.54 16.16 -5.61
CA ALA A 9 0.63 15.20 -5.00
C ALA A 9 0.24 14.09 -5.99
N SER A 10 -0.10 12.93 -5.46
CA SER A 10 -0.66 11.80 -6.21
C SER A 10 -1.71 11.08 -5.37
N GLU A 11 -2.66 10.47 -6.08
CA GLU A 11 -3.63 9.54 -5.51
C GLU A 11 -3.65 8.28 -6.36
N GLU A 12 -3.82 7.13 -5.71
CA GLU A 12 -3.91 5.81 -6.33
C GLU A 12 -5.27 5.20 -6.01
N PHE A 13 -5.83 4.50 -6.98
CA PHE A 13 -7.07 3.76 -6.82
C PHE A 13 -6.72 2.28 -6.76
N LEU A 14 -6.85 1.69 -5.58
CA LEU A 14 -6.51 0.30 -5.32
C LEU A 14 -7.78 -0.56 -5.25
N ALA A 15 -7.79 -1.67 -5.95
CA ALA A 15 -8.79 -2.71 -5.78
C ALA A 15 -8.30 -3.69 -4.68
N PRO A 16 -8.99 -3.78 -3.52
CA PRO A 16 -8.57 -4.69 -2.45
C PRO A 16 -8.59 -6.14 -2.92
N MET A 17 -7.42 -6.79 -2.90
CA MET A 17 -7.24 -8.18 -3.35
C MET A 17 -6.03 -8.81 -2.69
N PRO A 18 -6.10 -10.09 -2.25
CA PRO A 18 -4.95 -10.79 -1.65
C PRO A 18 -3.72 -10.89 -2.57
N ILE A 19 -3.94 -10.91 -3.88
CA ILE A 19 -2.88 -10.97 -4.91
C ILE A 19 -2.26 -9.61 -5.22
N GLY A 20 -2.79 -8.51 -4.64
CA GLY A 20 -2.29 -7.16 -4.87
C GLY A 20 -0.81 -7.01 -4.53
N GLU A 21 -0.08 -6.16 -5.24
CA GLU A 21 1.33 -5.87 -4.98
C GLU A 21 1.49 -4.82 -3.88
N ASP A 22 0.55 -3.86 -3.81
CA ASP A 22 0.61 -2.75 -2.88
C ASP A 22 -0.06 -3.09 -1.55
N THR A 23 0.53 -2.57 -0.47
CA THR A 23 -0.07 -2.62 0.86
C THR A 23 -0.53 -1.21 1.25
N PHE A 24 -1.76 -1.10 1.70
CA PHE A 24 -2.31 0.16 2.19
C PHE A 24 -2.90 0.01 3.59
N ALA A 25 -2.89 1.12 4.33
CA ALA A 25 -3.51 1.18 5.65
C ALA A 25 -4.98 1.59 5.51
N LEU A 26 -5.86 0.87 6.21
CA LEU A 26 -7.30 1.11 6.22
C LEU A 26 -7.77 1.45 7.64
N ALA A 27 -8.49 2.55 7.77
CA ALA A 27 -9.10 2.96 9.03
C ALA A 27 -10.55 2.46 9.18
N PRO A 28 -11.08 2.38 10.41
CA PRO A 28 -12.49 2.05 10.66
C PRO A 28 -13.48 2.99 9.97
N SER A 29 -13.09 4.22 9.66
CA SER A 29 -13.88 5.17 8.88
C SER A 29 -14.06 4.79 7.40
N GLY A 30 -13.30 3.81 6.92
CA GLY A 30 -13.23 3.44 5.49
C GLY A 30 -12.23 4.28 4.68
N LYS A 31 -11.51 5.22 5.31
CA LYS A 31 -10.42 5.92 4.63
C LYS A 31 -9.18 5.05 4.54
N ALA A 32 -8.47 5.17 3.43
CA ALA A 32 -7.24 4.45 3.16
C ALA A 32 -6.08 5.41 2.92
N TRP A 33 -4.86 4.97 3.26
CA TRP A 33 -3.62 5.72 3.04
C TRP A 33 -2.51 4.80 2.52
N ASN A 34 -1.67 5.37 1.67
CA ASN A 34 -0.36 4.79 1.44
C ASN A 34 0.46 4.87 2.74
N VAL A 35 1.08 3.76 3.13
CA VAL A 35 1.85 3.68 4.39
C VAL A 35 3.01 4.67 4.46
N GLU A 36 3.63 4.99 3.33
CA GLU A 36 4.74 5.95 3.25
C GLU A 36 4.28 7.40 3.46
N ALA A 37 3.02 7.71 3.11
CA ALA A 37 2.45 9.05 3.20
C ALA A 37 1.55 9.26 4.42
N LEU A 38 1.36 8.24 5.24
CA LEU A 38 0.52 8.30 6.42
C LEU A 38 1.17 9.16 7.51
N SER A 39 0.43 10.10 8.07
CA SER A 39 0.88 10.90 9.21
C SER A 39 0.40 10.31 10.51
N THR A 40 1.27 10.22 11.50
CA THR A 40 0.90 9.83 12.86
C THR A 40 -0.01 10.91 13.46
N PRO A 41 -1.15 10.58 14.07
CA PRO A 41 -1.98 11.59 14.73
C PRO A 41 -1.21 12.24 15.88
N GLU A 42 -1.50 13.50 16.16
CA GLU A 42 -0.90 14.20 17.30
C GLU A 42 -1.24 13.47 18.60
N LEU A 43 -0.22 12.98 19.27
CA LEU A 43 -0.36 12.27 20.54
C LEU A 43 -0.32 13.26 21.70
N PRO A 44 -1.16 13.08 22.74
CA PRO A 44 -1.23 13.99 23.86
C PRO A 44 0.07 13.98 24.67
N GLU A 45 0.51 15.15 25.13
CA GLU A 45 1.66 15.31 26.04
C GLU A 45 1.44 14.50 27.34
N ILE A 46 2.49 13.83 27.79
CA ILE A 46 2.47 13.02 29.00
C ILE A 46 2.91 13.88 30.21
N ASP A 47 2.16 13.80 31.32
CA ASP A 47 2.55 14.44 32.57
C ASP A 47 3.74 13.69 33.20
N ALA A 48 4.92 14.31 33.15
CA ALA A 48 6.15 13.77 33.72
C ALA A 48 6.40 14.21 35.18
N SER A 49 5.44 14.86 35.85
CA SER A 49 5.63 15.42 37.19
C SER A 49 5.98 14.38 38.27
N THR A 50 5.56 13.13 38.05
CA THR A 50 5.84 11.99 38.96
C THR A 50 7.03 11.16 38.50
N THR A 51 7.57 11.44 37.35
CA THR A 51 8.74 10.71 36.81
C THR A 51 10.02 11.12 37.56
N PRO A 52 10.80 10.17 38.09
CA PRO A 52 12.06 10.48 38.76
C PRO A 52 12.99 11.32 37.88
N SER A 53 13.95 11.99 38.51
CA SER A 53 15.03 12.63 37.77
C SER A 53 15.81 11.58 36.95
N ALA A 54 16.31 11.98 35.81
CA ALA A 54 17.17 11.12 35.01
C ALA A 54 18.41 10.69 35.81
N SER A 55 18.77 9.42 35.74
CA SER A 55 20.00 8.88 36.30
C SER A 55 20.88 8.27 35.21
N LYS A 56 22.21 8.38 35.40
CA LYS A 56 23.20 7.80 34.49
C LYS A 56 23.82 6.60 35.21
N GLU A 57 23.66 5.42 34.64
CA GLU A 57 24.01 4.16 35.30
C GLU A 57 24.92 3.30 34.41
N ALA A 58 25.81 2.52 35.05
CA ALA A 58 26.64 1.58 34.31
C ALA A 58 25.82 0.34 33.89
N THR A 59 25.90 0.01 32.62
CA THR A 59 25.15 -1.09 31.99
C THR A 59 26.07 -2.03 31.19
N PRO A 60 27.08 -2.66 31.84
CA PRO A 60 28.02 -3.52 31.14
C PRO A 60 27.27 -4.68 30.46
N ASP A 61 27.73 -5.07 29.25
CA ASP A 61 27.18 -6.15 28.42
C ASP A 61 25.74 -5.96 27.92
N ALA A 62 25.14 -4.81 28.09
CA ALA A 62 23.77 -4.49 27.64
C ALA A 62 23.75 -3.93 26.19
N LYS A 63 24.21 -4.71 25.21
CA LYS A 63 24.35 -4.26 23.80
C LYS A 63 23.12 -4.48 22.92
N THR A 64 22.20 -5.33 23.36
CA THR A 64 20.96 -5.61 22.62
C THR A 64 19.76 -5.10 23.41
N ILE A 65 18.68 -4.78 22.72
CA ILE A 65 17.42 -4.33 23.36
C ILE A 65 16.96 -5.31 24.43
N ASP A 66 17.02 -6.62 24.15
CA ASP A 66 16.61 -7.67 25.11
C ASP A 66 17.50 -7.64 26.36
N ASN A 67 18.82 -7.57 26.21
CA ASN A 67 19.75 -7.48 27.34
C ASN A 67 19.58 -6.18 28.14
N MET A 68 19.29 -5.07 27.44
CA MET A 68 18.98 -3.79 28.07
C MET A 68 17.73 -3.89 28.94
N ILE A 69 16.65 -4.51 28.44
CA ILE A 69 15.38 -4.71 29.17
C ILE A 69 15.60 -5.62 30.38
N GLU A 70 16.26 -6.76 30.19
CA GLU A 70 16.52 -7.71 31.27
C GLU A 70 17.27 -7.05 32.41
N ARG A 71 18.32 -6.31 32.08
CA ARG A 71 19.13 -5.59 33.06
C ARG A 71 18.37 -4.45 33.73
N ALA A 72 17.65 -3.66 32.95
CA ALA A 72 16.86 -2.57 33.49
C ALA A 72 15.81 -3.05 34.52
N ASN A 73 15.15 -4.16 34.25
CA ASN A 73 14.19 -4.75 35.17
C ASN A 73 14.83 -5.37 36.41
N ALA A 74 16.05 -5.91 36.30
CA ALA A 74 16.79 -6.46 37.44
C ALA A 74 17.38 -5.40 38.36
N ASP A 75 18.06 -4.40 37.79
CA ASP A 75 18.91 -3.47 38.54
C ASP A 75 18.23 -2.11 38.80
N HIS A 76 17.32 -1.69 37.91
CA HIS A 76 16.69 -0.36 37.94
C HIS A 76 15.18 -0.44 37.69
N PRO A 77 14.41 -1.18 38.54
CA PRO A 77 12.97 -1.33 38.35
C PRO A 77 12.24 0.01 38.34
N ARG A 78 11.21 0.12 37.51
CA ARG A 78 10.40 1.33 37.41
C ARG A 78 9.65 1.62 38.71
N THR A 79 9.53 2.90 39.02
CA THR A 79 8.80 3.35 40.24
C THR A 79 7.28 3.22 40.14
N ASP A 80 6.74 3.10 38.92
CA ASP A 80 5.31 2.87 38.67
C ASP A 80 4.90 1.39 38.76
N GLY A 81 5.84 0.49 39.04
CA GLY A 81 5.63 -0.94 39.22
C GLY A 81 5.44 -1.74 37.91
N ARG A 82 5.51 -1.09 36.75
CA ARG A 82 5.53 -1.72 35.45
C ARG A 82 6.96 -2.14 35.08
N GLU A 83 7.13 -3.23 34.37
CA GLU A 83 8.43 -3.61 33.81
C GLU A 83 8.81 -2.71 32.63
N TRP A 84 10.12 -2.51 32.44
CA TRP A 84 10.66 -1.91 31.24
C TRP A 84 10.39 -2.81 30.03
N GLN A 85 10.02 -2.19 28.91
CA GLN A 85 9.73 -2.83 27.65
C GLN A 85 10.56 -2.20 26.52
N ALA A 86 10.63 -2.84 25.39
CA ALA A 86 11.31 -2.29 24.20
C ALA A 86 10.78 -0.92 23.79
N SER A 87 9.49 -0.68 23.96
CA SER A 87 8.83 0.61 23.70
C SER A 87 9.27 1.73 24.64
N ASP A 88 9.95 1.43 25.75
CA ASP A 88 10.50 2.42 26.69
C ASP A 88 11.94 2.80 26.37
N ILE A 89 12.55 2.13 25.40
CA ILE A 89 13.92 2.43 24.94
C ILE A 89 13.83 3.48 23.83
N LEU A 90 14.62 4.55 23.97
CA LEU A 90 14.83 5.51 22.89
C LEU A 90 16.09 5.08 22.12
N LYS A 91 15.87 4.46 20.97
CA LYS A 91 16.91 4.04 20.05
C LYS A 91 17.30 5.19 19.13
N ASN A 92 18.56 5.57 19.12
CA ASN A 92 19.09 6.66 18.31
C ASN A 92 19.80 6.10 17.09
N VAL A 93 19.20 6.32 15.90
CA VAL A 93 19.66 5.78 14.62
C VAL A 93 20.40 6.89 13.86
N VAL A 94 21.63 6.61 13.44
CA VAL A 94 22.45 7.56 12.68
C VAL A 94 22.17 7.37 11.18
N ILE A 95 21.84 8.45 10.52
CA ILE A 95 21.43 8.47 9.10
C ILE A 95 22.23 9.57 8.40
N THR A 96 22.65 9.29 7.17
CA THR A 96 23.29 10.28 6.31
C THR A 96 22.31 10.78 5.27
N VAL A 97 22.13 12.08 5.21
CA VAL A 97 21.33 12.80 4.22
C VAL A 97 22.25 13.27 3.09
N LYS A 98 21.95 12.88 1.86
CA LYS A 98 22.64 13.34 0.65
C LYS A 98 21.85 14.45 0.02
N HIS A 99 22.28 15.66 0.24
CA HIS A 99 21.67 16.83 -0.37
C HIS A 99 22.18 17.04 -1.80
N PRO A 100 21.35 17.41 -2.77
CA PRO A 100 21.81 17.95 -4.05
C PRO A 100 22.52 19.29 -3.84
N GLU A 101 23.15 19.81 -4.89
CA GLU A 101 23.63 21.19 -4.92
C GLU A 101 22.52 22.19 -4.57
N ASP A 102 22.82 23.25 -3.85
CA ASP A 102 21.90 24.28 -3.44
C ASP A 102 22.56 25.68 -3.52
N GLU A 103 21.91 26.73 -3.01
CA GLU A 103 22.42 28.11 -3.08
C GLU A 103 23.68 28.32 -2.22
N GLU A 104 23.97 27.47 -1.25
CA GLU A 104 25.10 27.54 -0.32
C GLU A 104 26.22 26.55 -0.70
N HIS A 105 25.89 25.51 -1.45
CA HIS A 105 26.81 24.43 -1.83
C HIS A 105 26.76 24.20 -3.35
N ASP A 106 27.88 24.52 -4.01
CA ASP A 106 28.07 24.36 -5.47
C ASP A 106 28.15 22.86 -5.91
N GLU A 107 28.26 21.93 -4.97
CA GLU A 107 28.30 20.48 -5.20
C GLU A 107 27.38 19.75 -4.21
N PRO A 108 26.89 18.54 -4.54
CA PRO A 108 26.15 17.72 -3.58
C PRO A 108 26.92 17.53 -2.29
N TRP A 109 26.24 17.62 -1.15
CA TRP A 109 26.85 17.55 0.16
C TRP A 109 26.15 16.55 1.08
N ARG A 110 26.82 16.18 2.17
CA ARG A 110 26.36 15.15 3.12
C ARG A 110 26.15 15.77 4.50
N GLU A 111 25.05 15.39 5.13
CA GLU A 111 24.72 15.74 6.51
C GLU A 111 24.49 14.48 7.31
N VAL A 112 25.13 14.35 8.47
CA VAL A 112 24.79 13.30 9.43
C VAL A 112 23.70 13.82 10.36
N ILE A 113 22.65 13.04 10.51
CA ILE A 113 21.55 13.30 11.46
C ILE A 113 21.38 12.10 12.37
N VAL A 114 20.77 12.31 13.53
CA VAL A 114 20.34 11.22 14.41
C VAL A 114 18.81 11.29 14.56
N VAL A 115 18.16 10.13 14.43
CA VAL A 115 16.71 10.01 14.59
C VAL A 115 16.41 9.09 15.78
N GLY A 116 15.80 9.67 16.82
CA GLY A 116 15.34 8.93 17.99
C GLY A 116 14.00 8.25 17.72
N VAL A 117 13.92 6.95 17.92
CA VAL A 117 12.73 6.14 17.69
C VAL A 117 12.47 5.19 18.87
N PRO A 118 11.22 4.76 19.15
CA PRO A 118 10.96 3.72 20.13
C PRO A 118 11.71 2.44 19.79
N GLY A 119 12.29 1.76 20.79
CA GLY A 119 13.15 0.61 20.58
C GLY A 119 12.46 -0.61 19.99
N ASP A 120 11.14 -0.70 20.14
CA ASP A 120 10.31 -1.74 19.51
C ASP A 120 9.97 -1.44 18.03
N ARG A 121 10.33 -0.25 17.51
CA ARG A 121 10.06 0.19 16.14
C ARG A 121 11.30 0.12 15.27
N THR A 122 11.09 -0.03 13.96
CA THR A 122 12.14 0.00 12.93
C THR A 122 11.97 1.25 12.08
N VAL A 123 13.10 1.88 11.71
CA VAL A 123 13.07 3.02 10.79
C VAL A 123 12.67 2.54 9.40
N ASP A 124 11.65 3.16 8.84
CA ASP A 124 11.27 3.04 7.44
C ASP A 124 11.97 4.15 6.66
N MET A 125 13.07 3.78 6.00
CA MET A 125 13.91 4.73 5.26
C MET A 125 13.14 5.48 4.16
N LYS A 126 12.19 4.82 3.49
CA LYS A 126 11.38 5.46 2.43
C LYS A 126 10.43 6.51 3.00
N ARG A 127 9.76 6.17 4.12
CA ARG A 127 8.86 7.06 4.82
C ARG A 127 9.62 8.29 5.34
N LEU A 128 10.80 8.10 5.90
CA LEU A 128 11.65 9.18 6.37
C LEU A 128 12.18 10.03 5.21
N GLU A 129 12.69 9.42 4.14
CA GLU A 129 13.23 10.10 2.95
C GLU A 129 12.19 11.01 2.28
N ALA A 130 10.92 10.62 2.32
CA ALA A 130 9.83 11.44 1.79
C ALA A 130 9.81 12.87 2.34
N GLN A 131 10.28 13.08 3.55
CA GLN A 131 10.27 14.36 4.26
C GLN A 131 11.53 15.19 3.99
N PHE A 132 12.55 14.57 3.40
CA PHE A 132 13.82 15.22 3.06
C PHE A 132 13.94 15.54 1.56
N ALA A 133 12.93 15.21 0.75
CA ALA A 133 12.99 15.45 -0.69
C ALA A 133 13.37 16.92 -1.00
N PRO A 134 14.33 17.17 -1.94
CA PRO A 134 14.86 16.23 -2.92
C PRO A 134 16.12 15.45 -2.48
N ALA A 135 16.51 15.50 -1.20
CA ALA A 135 17.67 14.76 -0.68
C ALA A 135 17.36 13.24 -0.58
N GLU A 136 18.40 12.44 -0.68
CA GLU A 136 18.33 10.98 -0.51
C GLU A 136 18.88 10.59 0.87
N LEU A 137 18.38 9.49 1.43
CA LEU A 137 18.84 8.98 2.72
C LEU A 137 19.60 7.65 2.56
N GLU A 138 20.62 7.46 3.37
CA GLU A 138 21.32 6.19 3.50
C GLU A 138 21.72 5.94 4.97
N GLU A 139 21.99 4.67 5.31
CA GLU A 139 22.58 4.36 6.61
C GLU A 139 23.97 5.01 6.72
N ALA A 140 24.28 5.56 7.89
CA ALA A 140 25.57 6.18 8.11
C ALA A 140 26.70 5.15 8.01
N THR A 141 27.76 5.51 7.32
CA THR A 141 28.96 4.68 7.15
C THR A 141 29.91 4.82 8.35
N GLU A 142 30.89 3.89 8.46
CA GLU A 142 31.96 4.04 9.47
C GLU A 142 32.76 5.33 9.28
N GLU A 143 32.86 5.86 8.06
CA GLU A 143 33.57 7.12 7.78
C GLU A 143 32.75 8.31 8.28
N ASP A 144 31.43 8.28 8.13
CA ASP A 144 30.54 9.30 8.68
C ASP A 144 30.67 9.32 10.22
N LEU A 145 30.65 8.16 10.87
CA LEU A 145 30.78 8.05 12.33
C LEU A 145 32.15 8.53 12.85
N LYS A 146 33.26 8.34 12.11
CA LYS A 146 34.57 8.83 12.50
C LYS A 146 34.67 10.35 12.57
N GLN A 147 33.83 11.06 11.81
CA GLN A 147 33.77 12.52 11.84
C GLN A 147 33.02 13.04 13.07
N HIS A 148 32.25 12.16 13.75
CA HIS A 148 31.42 12.46 14.91
C HIS A 148 31.82 11.59 16.12
N PRO A 149 32.97 11.85 16.75
CA PRO A 149 33.47 11.04 17.88
C PRO A 149 32.58 11.09 19.13
N GLU A 150 31.64 12.04 19.20
CA GLU A 150 30.63 12.14 20.24
C GLU A 150 29.56 11.03 20.10
N LEU A 151 29.39 10.44 18.92
CA LEU A 151 28.45 9.35 18.69
C LEU A 151 29.07 8.01 19.09
N VAL A 152 28.89 7.58 20.33
CA VAL A 152 29.40 6.30 20.82
C VAL A 152 28.55 5.14 20.31
N PRO A 153 29.04 4.29 19.38
CA PRO A 153 28.26 3.22 18.80
C PRO A 153 27.69 2.26 19.85
N GLY A 154 26.38 2.05 19.82
CA GLY A 154 25.62 1.24 20.79
C GLY A 154 25.17 1.99 22.03
N TYR A 155 25.67 3.21 22.28
CA TYR A 155 25.36 4.02 23.46
C TYR A 155 25.06 5.48 23.11
N ILE A 156 24.64 5.76 21.89
CA ILE A 156 24.27 7.11 21.44
C ILE A 156 23.04 7.59 22.22
N GLY A 157 23.22 8.69 22.93
CA GLY A 157 22.17 9.36 23.70
C GLY A 157 21.85 10.76 23.18
N PRO A 158 20.78 11.38 23.64
CA PRO A 158 20.37 12.69 23.17
C PRO A 158 21.19 13.85 23.73
N MET A 159 22.03 13.65 24.75
CA MET A 159 22.65 14.75 25.49
C MET A 159 23.81 15.44 24.74
N VAL A 160 24.39 14.77 23.74
CA VAL A 160 25.42 15.32 22.86
C VAL A 160 24.89 15.75 21.49
N LEU A 161 23.56 15.68 21.31
CA LEU A 161 22.87 15.93 20.04
C LEU A 161 22.02 17.20 20.08
N GLY A 162 21.76 17.77 18.92
CA GLY A 162 20.79 18.87 18.75
C GLY A 162 21.02 20.06 19.69
N PRO A 163 19.93 20.66 20.20
CA PRO A 163 19.98 21.94 20.91
C PRO A 163 20.78 21.94 22.23
N GLN A 164 21.01 20.78 22.86
CA GLN A 164 21.77 20.67 24.12
C GLN A 164 23.25 20.33 23.93
N ALA A 165 23.67 19.98 22.74
CA ALA A 165 25.03 19.52 22.44
C ALA A 165 26.12 20.56 22.76
N GLU A 166 25.84 21.85 22.56
CA GLU A 166 26.76 22.94 22.89
C GLU A 166 27.11 22.95 24.42
N ALA A 167 26.10 22.71 25.26
CA ALA A 167 26.29 22.62 26.71
C ALA A 167 27.13 21.40 27.10
N ALA A 168 27.16 20.35 26.30
CA ALA A 168 28.00 19.18 26.42
C ALA A 168 29.42 19.39 25.83
N GLY A 169 29.70 20.56 25.23
CA GLY A 169 31.01 20.91 24.65
C GLY A 169 31.19 20.46 23.20
N VAL A 170 30.14 20.01 22.53
CA VAL A 170 30.19 19.64 21.10
C VAL A 170 30.18 20.91 20.25
N LYS A 171 31.16 21.06 19.36
CA LYS A 171 31.30 22.29 18.57
C LYS A 171 30.41 22.32 17.33
N ASN A 172 30.23 21.20 16.70
CA ASN A 172 29.39 21.05 15.52
C ASN A 172 28.32 19.99 15.82
N PRO A 173 27.22 20.36 16.47
CA PRO A 173 26.23 19.41 16.92
C PRO A 173 25.54 18.72 15.73
N VAL A 174 25.40 17.41 15.84
CA VAL A 174 24.58 16.61 14.92
C VAL A 174 23.12 16.95 15.15
N ARG A 175 22.39 17.22 14.09
CA ARG A 175 20.94 17.50 14.15
C ARG A 175 20.20 16.30 14.72
N TYR A 176 19.37 16.55 15.72
CA TYR A 176 18.63 15.52 16.43
C TYR A 176 17.13 15.61 16.14
N LEU A 177 16.61 14.61 15.48
CA LEU A 177 15.19 14.45 15.18
C LEU A 177 14.61 13.29 15.99
N ILE A 178 13.32 13.30 16.21
CA ILE A 178 12.61 12.17 16.82
C ILE A 178 11.39 11.79 15.99
N ASP A 179 11.04 10.52 16.09
CA ASP A 179 9.78 10.04 15.52
C ASP A 179 8.56 10.58 16.29
N ALA A 180 7.44 10.75 15.59
CA ALA A 180 6.19 11.26 16.16
C ALA A 180 5.65 10.41 17.34
N HIS A 181 6.06 9.15 17.48
CA HIS A 181 5.72 8.31 18.63
C HIS A 181 6.55 8.64 19.88
N VAL A 182 7.61 9.43 19.79
CA VAL A 182 8.36 9.93 20.94
C VAL A 182 7.66 11.17 21.48
N VAL A 183 6.70 10.95 22.36
CA VAL A 183 5.79 11.99 22.86
C VAL A 183 6.47 12.87 23.91
N LYS A 184 6.21 14.18 23.86
CA LYS A 184 6.69 15.11 24.89
C LYS A 184 6.16 14.72 26.28
N GLY A 185 7.07 14.71 27.26
CA GLY A 185 6.79 14.25 28.64
C GLY A 185 7.03 12.75 28.83
N SER A 186 7.25 11.95 27.77
CA SER A 186 7.60 10.53 27.91
C SER A 186 9.01 10.33 28.47
N ALA A 187 9.15 9.32 29.32
CA ALA A 187 10.40 8.96 29.97
C ALA A 187 11.04 7.75 29.28
N TRP A 188 12.33 7.86 29.02
CA TRP A 188 13.07 6.91 28.21
C TRP A 188 14.28 6.31 28.95
N PHE A 189 14.60 5.09 28.53
CA PHE A 189 15.86 4.42 28.75
C PHE A 189 16.66 4.52 27.43
N THR A 190 17.91 5.06 27.47
CA THR A 190 18.68 5.34 26.26
C THR A 190 20.17 5.44 26.57
N GLY A 191 21.01 5.34 25.55
CA GLY A 191 22.45 5.52 25.68
C GLY A 191 22.83 6.85 26.35
N ALA A 192 23.98 6.87 27.02
CA ALA A 192 24.48 8.03 27.75
C ALA A 192 25.77 8.60 27.15
N ASP A 193 26.03 8.37 25.87
CA ASP A 193 27.15 8.87 25.11
C ASP A 193 28.54 8.43 25.71
N GLU A 194 28.50 7.32 26.43
CA GLU A 194 29.64 6.71 27.08
C GLU A 194 29.52 5.19 27.01
N ASN A 195 30.66 4.51 26.80
CA ASN A 195 30.66 3.06 26.64
C ASN A 195 30.13 2.35 27.90
N GLU A 196 29.17 1.42 27.71
CA GLU A 196 28.54 0.66 28.80
C GLU A 196 27.85 1.52 29.87
N VAL A 197 27.27 2.66 29.44
CA VAL A 197 26.52 3.56 30.31
C VAL A 197 25.22 4.01 29.60
N ASP A 198 24.11 3.98 30.33
CA ASP A 198 22.81 4.41 29.84
C ASP A 198 22.12 5.39 30.80
N TYR A 199 21.19 6.18 30.28
CA TYR A 199 20.26 6.99 31.03
C TYR A 199 18.96 6.25 31.30
N TYR A 200 18.46 6.35 32.54
CA TYR A 200 17.13 5.95 32.95
C TYR A 200 16.27 7.16 33.27
N ASN A 201 14.97 7.09 32.99
CA ASN A 201 14.01 8.15 33.24
C ASN A 201 14.34 9.49 32.58
N LEU A 202 15.02 9.47 31.43
CA LEU A 202 15.33 10.67 30.66
C LEU A 202 14.06 11.14 29.95
N VAL A 203 13.55 12.33 30.29
CA VAL A 203 12.25 12.83 29.82
C VAL A 203 12.40 13.81 28.66
N TYR A 204 11.74 13.52 27.53
CA TYR A 204 11.66 14.45 26.41
C TYR A 204 10.90 15.73 26.81
N GLY A 205 11.49 16.88 26.54
CA GLY A 205 10.98 18.21 26.86
C GLY A 205 11.37 18.72 28.26
N ARG A 206 11.69 17.85 29.21
CA ARG A 206 12.27 18.20 30.53
C ARG A 206 13.79 18.17 30.50
N ASP A 207 14.37 17.03 30.09
CA ASP A 207 15.81 16.76 30.21
C ASP A 207 16.54 16.96 28.88
N PHE A 208 15.89 16.74 27.75
CA PHE A 208 16.44 16.99 26.43
C PHE A 208 15.42 17.61 25.48
N LYS A 209 15.92 18.23 24.42
CA LYS A 209 15.17 18.86 23.33
C LYS A 209 15.59 18.26 22.00
N VAL A 210 14.85 18.57 20.95
CA VAL A 210 15.09 18.09 19.59
C VAL A 210 15.01 19.24 18.57
N ASP A 211 15.61 19.06 17.41
CA ASP A 211 15.52 20.02 16.31
C ASP A 211 14.21 19.87 15.51
N GLY A 212 13.56 18.74 15.61
CA GLY A 212 12.27 18.50 14.94
C GLY A 212 11.68 17.13 15.19
N VAL A 213 10.45 16.95 14.73
CA VAL A 213 9.71 15.70 14.76
C VAL A 213 9.50 15.24 13.32
N VAL A 214 9.66 13.95 13.07
CA VAL A 214 9.55 13.33 11.76
C VAL A 214 8.71 12.05 11.82
N GLU A 215 8.24 11.60 10.68
CA GLU A 215 7.60 10.30 10.50
C GLU A 215 8.68 9.29 10.09
N ALA A 216 9.31 8.64 11.05
CA ALA A 216 10.48 7.82 10.80
C ALA A 216 10.21 6.32 10.87
N VAL A 217 9.24 5.88 11.68
CA VAL A 217 9.04 4.46 11.91
C VAL A 217 8.01 3.84 10.97
N GLU A 218 8.12 2.55 10.78
CA GLU A 218 7.12 1.75 10.08
C GLU A 218 5.73 1.89 10.72
N VAL A 219 4.71 1.98 9.89
CA VAL A 219 3.31 1.92 10.34
C VAL A 219 2.94 0.48 10.59
N ARG A 220 2.27 0.19 11.71
CA ARG A 220 1.90 -1.17 12.13
C ARG A 220 0.39 -1.34 12.26
N HIS A 221 -0.04 -2.59 12.14
CA HIS A 221 -1.40 -2.98 12.50
C HIS A 221 -1.67 -2.57 13.95
N GLY A 222 -2.78 -1.87 14.16
CA GLY A 222 -3.17 -1.40 15.48
C GLY A 222 -2.70 0.02 15.81
N ASP A 223 -1.84 0.65 15.01
CA ASP A 223 -1.51 2.08 15.16
C ASP A 223 -2.78 2.92 14.96
N MET A 224 -2.86 4.03 15.65
CA MET A 224 -4.01 4.93 15.54
C MET A 224 -4.06 5.60 14.17
N SER A 225 -5.24 5.56 13.54
CA SER A 225 -5.45 6.22 12.25
C SER A 225 -5.29 7.74 12.31
N PRO A 226 -4.82 8.39 11.23
CA PRO A 226 -4.64 9.85 11.18
C PRO A 226 -5.92 10.64 11.48
N ASP A 227 -7.09 10.08 11.17
CA ASP A 227 -8.39 10.71 11.41
C ASP A 227 -8.98 10.40 12.79
N GLY A 228 -8.27 9.66 13.64
CA GLY A 228 -8.68 9.31 14.98
C GLY A 228 -9.86 8.34 15.06
N SER A 229 -10.27 7.72 13.96
CA SER A 229 -11.43 6.81 13.95
C SER A 229 -11.16 5.46 14.63
N GLY A 230 -9.90 5.10 14.87
CA GLY A 230 -9.51 3.88 15.55
C GLY A 230 -8.24 3.25 14.98
N PRO A 231 -7.95 1.99 15.36
CA PRO A 231 -6.74 1.31 14.93
C PRO A 231 -6.75 0.98 13.44
N LEU A 232 -5.58 1.11 12.81
CA LEU A 232 -5.34 0.75 11.42
C LEU A 232 -5.31 -0.76 11.23
N SER A 233 -5.85 -1.20 10.11
CA SER A 233 -5.61 -2.52 9.50
C SER A 233 -4.87 -2.35 8.18
N PHE A 234 -4.28 -3.45 7.68
CA PHE A 234 -3.62 -3.44 6.38
C PHE A 234 -4.32 -4.39 5.43
N GLU A 235 -4.45 -3.95 4.21
CA GLU A 235 -4.94 -4.76 3.10
C GLU A 235 -3.97 -4.69 1.92
N ARG A 236 -4.04 -5.69 1.07
CA ARG A 236 -3.33 -5.68 -0.21
C ARG A 236 -4.27 -5.23 -1.32
N GLY A 237 -3.73 -4.51 -2.28
CA GLY A 237 -4.48 -3.99 -3.40
C GLY A 237 -3.72 -4.03 -4.70
N VAL A 238 -4.48 -4.10 -5.79
CA VAL A 238 -3.99 -3.93 -7.16
C VAL A 238 -4.28 -2.51 -7.60
N GLU A 239 -3.27 -1.75 -7.99
CA GLU A 239 -3.46 -0.40 -8.53
C GLU A 239 -4.21 -0.46 -9.86
N ILE A 240 -5.41 0.08 -9.91
CA ILE A 240 -6.27 0.12 -11.10
C ILE A 240 -6.27 1.49 -11.80
N GLY A 241 -5.81 2.52 -11.12
CA GLY A 241 -5.72 3.86 -11.68
C GLY A 241 -4.96 4.81 -10.77
N GLN A 242 -4.57 5.96 -11.33
CA GLN A 242 -3.77 6.97 -10.62
C GLN A 242 -4.05 8.37 -11.13
N VAL A 243 -3.83 9.34 -10.25
CA VAL A 243 -3.92 10.78 -10.54
C VAL A 243 -2.68 11.46 -10.01
N PHE A 244 -1.99 12.25 -10.85
CA PHE A 244 -0.82 13.04 -10.47
C PHE A 244 -1.05 14.52 -10.71
N GLN A 245 -0.67 15.36 -9.75
CA GLN A 245 -0.53 16.79 -9.89
C GLN A 245 0.91 17.12 -10.29
N LEU A 246 1.21 17.06 -11.59
CA LEU A 246 2.57 17.25 -12.12
C LEU A 246 3.07 18.70 -12.03
N GLY A 247 2.17 19.67 -11.86
CA GLY A 247 2.51 21.08 -11.77
C GLY A 247 3.16 21.61 -13.04
N LEU A 248 4.29 22.26 -12.89
CA LEU A 248 5.02 22.92 -14.00
C LEU A 248 6.28 22.14 -14.44
N LYS A 249 6.55 20.97 -13.89
CA LYS A 249 7.79 20.20 -14.13
C LYS A 249 8.05 20.01 -15.62
N TYR A 250 7.10 19.41 -16.32
CA TYR A 250 7.26 19.08 -17.74
C TYR A 250 7.06 20.29 -18.65
N SER A 251 6.10 21.17 -18.36
CA SER A 251 5.84 22.35 -19.15
C SER A 251 7.02 23.33 -19.17
N LYS A 252 7.73 23.47 -18.04
CA LYS A 252 8.97 24.25 -17.98
C LYS A 252 10.10 23.61 -18.77
N ALA A 253 10.32 22.30 -18.58
CA ALA A 253 11.39 21.57 -19.26
C ALA A 253 11.21 21.54 -20.79
N LEU A 254 9.95 21.49 -21.27
CA LEU A 254 9.60 21.46 -22.69
C LEU A 254 9.27 22.83 -23.27
N ASP A 255 9.43 23.91 -22.49
CA ASP A 255 9.08 25.29 -22.86
C ASP A 255 7.63 25.44 -23.34
N LEU A 256 6.70 24.66 -22.79
CA LEU A 256 5.28 24.74 -23.11
C LEU A 256 4.62 25.90 -22.38
N LYS A 257 4.27 26.93 -23.13
CA LYS A 257 3.68 28.15 -22.60
C LYS A 257 2.42 28.57 -23.37
N VAL A 258 1.53 29.24 -22.68
CA VAL A 258 0.29 29.81 -23.24
C VAL A 258 0.15 31.27 -22.80
N LEU A 259 -0.72 32.02 -23.47
CA LEU A 259 -1.12 33.36 -23.02
C LEU A 259 -2.24 33.19 -21.99
N ASP A 260 -2.09 33.85 -20.84
CA ASP A 260 -3.17 33.99 -19.86
C ASP A 260 -4.24 34.99 -20.33
N GLN A 261 -5.30 35.15 -19.55
CA GLN A 261 -6.38 36.11 -19.86
C GLN A 261 -5.95 37.56 -19.95
N ASN A 262 -4.75 37.92 -19.48
CA ASN A 262 -4.15 39.25 -19.52
C ASN A 262 -3.13 39.38 -20.67
N GLY A 263 -2.97 38.36 -21.50
CA GLY A 263 -2.00 38.29 -22.58
C GLY A 263 -0.55 38.04 -22.13
N LYS A 264 -0.32 37.60 -20.88
CA LYS A 264 0.99 37.26 -20.34
C LYS A 264 1.31 35.84 -20.65
N THR A 265 2.52 35.55 -21.15
CA THR A 265 3.02 34.20 -21.37
C THR A 265 3.31 33.50 -20.03
N VAL A 266 2.66 32.35 -19.80
CA VAL A 266 2.80 31.56 -18.58
C VAL A 266 2.99 30.09 -18.94
N PRO A 267 3.76 29.29 -18.15
CA PRO A 267 3.85 27.86 -18.34
C PRO A 267 2.54 27.18 -17.95
N VAL A 268 2.25 26.03 -18.56
CA VAL A 268 1.00 25.30 -18.35
C VAL A 268 1.08 24.40 -17.12
N TRP A 269 0.10 24.48 -16.24
CA TRP A 269 -0.10 23.50 -15.18
C TRP A 269 -0.59 22.17 -15.75
N MET A 270 0.01 21.08 -15.30
CA MET A 270 -0.24 19.73 -15.85
C MET A 270 -0.74 18.78 -14.76
N GLY A 271 -1.65 17.91 -15.15
CA GLY A 271 -2.04 16.70 -14.41
C GLY A 271 -1.86 15.46 -15.29
N CYS A 272 -1.77 14.30 -14.68
CA CYS A 272 -1.75 13.02 -15.38
C CYS A 272 -2.80 12.11 -14.75
N TYR A 273 -3.54 11.40 -15.58
CA TYR A 273 -4.64 10.53 -15.17
C TYR A 273 -4.49 9.20 -15.90
N GLY A 274 -4.37 8.10 -15.14
CA GLY A 274 -4.17 6.77 -15.71
C GLY A 274 -5.22 5.78 -15.24
N ILE A 275 -5.65 4.89 -16.15
CA ILE A 275 -6.48 3.72 -15.85
C ILE A 275 -5.85 2.51 -16.50
N GLY A 276 -5.59 1.46 -15.72
CA GLY A 276 -5.09 0.17 -16.18
C GLY A 276 -6.22 -0.72 -16.69
N VAL A 277 -6.73 -0.47 -17.92
CA VAL A 277 -7.92 -1.17 -18.45
C VAL A 277 -7.77 -2.69 -18.42
N SER A 278 -6.64 -3.24 -18.87
CA SER A 278 -6.38 -4.69 -18.81
C SER A 278 -6.19 -5.18 -17.39
N ARG A 279 -5.65 -4.37 -16.50
CA ARG A 279 -5.51 -4.67 -15.07
C ARG A 279 -6.87 -4.71 -14.37
N VAL A 280 -7.78 -3.77 -14.69
CA VAL A 280 -9.18 -3.79 -14.23
C VAL A 280 -9.86 -5.08 -14.65
N LEU A 281 -9.67 -5.51 -15.91
CA LEU A 281 -10.23 -6.77 -16.40
C LEU A 281 -9.71 -7.98 -15.60
N ALA A 282 -8.40 -8.01 -15.31
CA ALA A 282 -7.80 -9.05 -14.46
C ALA A 282 -8.37 -9.03 -13.03
N CYS A 283 -8.56 -7.84 -12.44
CA CYS A 283 -9.20 -7.69 -11.14
C CYS A 283 -10.65 -8.22 -11.12
N ILE A 284 -11.40 -7.97 -12.18
CA ILE A 284 -12.76 -8.48 -12.29
C ILE A 284 -12.75 -10.02 -12.42
N ALA A 285 -11.84 -10.58 -13.22
CA ALA A 285 -11.66 -12.02 -13.33
C ALA A 285 -11.35 -12.68 -11.98
N GLU A 286 -10.46 -12.05 -11.19
CA GLU A 286 -10.05 -12.52 -9.86
C GLU A 286 -11.20 -12.49 -8.84
N THR A 287 -12.10 -11.52 -8.95
CA THR A 287 -13.26 -11.38 -8.03
C THR A 287 -14.52 -12.10 -8.50
N HIS A 288 -14.55 -12.53 -9.77
CA HIS A 288 -15.72 -13.16 -10.39
C HIS A 288 -15.33 -14.54 -10.96
N HIS A 289 -15.01 -15.47 -10.08
CA HIS A 289 -14.76 -16.87 -10.41
C HIS A 289 -15.27 -17.79 -9.29
N ASP A 290 -15.41 -19.07 -9.61
CA ASP A 290 -15.65 -20.14 -8.66
C ASP A 290 -14.76 -21.36 -9.00
N GLU A 291 -14.98 -22.50 -8.34
CA GLU A 291 -14.21 -23.74 -8.57
C GLU A 291 -14.32 -24.27 -10.01
N ALA A 292 -15.35 -23.88 -10.76
CA ALA A 292 -15.57 -24.33 -12.13
C ALA A 292 -14.88 -23.42 -13.17
N GLY A 293 -14.62 -22.16 -12.85
CA GLY A 293 -13.99 -21.20 -13.75
C GLY A 293 -14.47 -19.77 -13.58
N LEU A 294 -14.28 -18.93 -14.61
CA LEU A 294 -14.71 -17.54 -14.61
C LEU A 294 -16.25 -17.40 -14.59
N ALA A 295 -16.72 -16.32 -13.98
CA ALA A 295 -18.15 -15.96 -13.91
C ALA A 295 -18.33 -14.49 -14.28
N TRP A 296 -18.14 -14.16 -15.54
CA TRP A 296 -18.15 -12.79 -16.01
C TRP A 296 -19.49 -12.08 -15.75
N PRO A 297 -19.47 -10.85 -15.20
CA PRO A 297 -20.60 -9.95 -15.25
C PRO A 297 -21.07 -9.74 -16.70
N SER A 298 -22.38 -9.71 -16.95
CA SER A 298 -22.97 -9.61 -18.29
C SER A 298 -22.44 -8.45 -19.12
N VAL A 299 -22.13 -7.30 -18.46
CA VAL A 299 -21.66 -6.07 -19.14
C VAL A 299 -20.26 -6.16 -19.74
N ILE A 300 -19.44 -7.15 -19.31
CA ILE A 300 -18.06 -7.34 -19.79
C ILE A 300 -17.78 -8.77 -20.25
N ALA A 301 -18.79 -9.63 -20.22
CA ALA A 301 -18.65 -10.99 -20.70
C ALA A 301 -18.22 -11.00 -22.19
N PRO A 302 -17.31 -11.91 -22.60
CA PRO A 302 -16.85 -11.97 -23.99
C PRO A 302 -17.94 -12.35 -24.98
N ALA A 303 -19.08 -12.85 -24.49
CA ALA A 303 -20.29 -13.12 -25.25
C ALA A 303 -21.49 -13.18 -24.28
N ALA A 304 -22.70 -13.03 -24.80
CA ALA A 304 -23.94 -13.21 -24.05
C ALA A 304 -24.26 -14.68 -23.83
N VAL A 305 -24.03 -15.51 -24.85
CA VAL A 305 -24.42 -16.92 -24.87
C VAL A 305 -23.27 -17.81 -25.39
N HIS A 306 -23.05 -18.93 -24.72
CA HIS A 306 -22.20 -20.01 -25.23
C HIS A 306 -23.10 -21.11 -25.81
N VAL A 307 -23.17 -21.23 -27.14
CA VAL A 307 -23.90 -22.28 -27.83
C VAL A 307 -23.05 -23.52 -27.99
N VAL A 308 -23.49 -24.63 -27.41
CA VAL A 308 -22.73 -25.89 -27.37
C VAL A 308 -23.46 -26.94 -28.21
N ALA A 309 -22.95 -27.23 -29.39
CA ALA A 309 -23.47 -28.35 -30.20
C ALA A 309 -22.92 -29.67 -29.69
N THR A 310 -23.77 -30.68 -29.46
CA THR A 310 -23.38 -31.99 -28.93
C THR A 310 -23.86 -33.14 -29.79
N GLY A 311 -23.19 -34.30 -29.66
CA GLY A 311 -23.54 -35.49 -30.42
C GLY A 311 -22.75 -35.64 -31.73
N LYS A 312 -23.23 -36.54 -32.60
CA LYS A 312 -22.62 -36.83 -33.90
C LYS A 312 -23.50 -36.50 -35.09
N ASP A 313 -24.79 -36.15 -34.81
CA ASP A 313 -25.80 -35.87 -35.80
C ASP A 313 -25.57 -34.48 -36.39
N ALA A 314 -25.56 -34.40 -37.74
CA ALA A 314 -25.42 -33.13 -38.44
C ALA A 314 -26.60 -32.16 -38.13
N VAL A 315 -27.78 -32.69 -37.89
CA VAL A 315 -28.98 -31.89 -37.57
C VAL A 315 -28.82 -31.06 -36.31
N ALA A 316 -28.10 -31.58 -35.28
CA ALA A 316 -27.82 -30.81 -34.07
C ALA A 316 -26.88 -29.62 -34.33
N PHE A 317 -25.89 -29.81 -35.18
CA PHE A 317 -24.96 -28.73 -35.57
C PHE A 317 -25.63 -27.68 -36.47
N GLU A 318 -26.44 -28.10 -37.40
CA GLU A 318 -27.26 -27.19 -38.25
C GLU A 318 -28.23 -26.37 -37.37
N GLY A 319 -28.87 -27.01 -36.38
CA GLY A 319 -29.73 -26.34 -35.42
C GLY A 319 -28.97 -25.32 -34.55
N ALA A 320 -27.76 -25.66 -34.14
CA ALA A 320 -26.91 -24.74 -33.39
C ALA A 320 -26.47 -23.52 -34.24
N GLU A 321 -26.08 -23.74 -35.49
CA GLU A 321 -25.73 -22.67 -36.44
C GLU A 321 -26.89 -21.72 -36.67
N LYS A 322 -28.11 -22.27 -36.78
CA LYS A 322 -29.32 -21.48 -36.92
C LYS A 322 -29.56 -20.63 -35.68
N LEU A 323 -29.45 -21.19 -34.47
CA LEU A 323 -29.59 -20.45 -33.22
C LEU A 323 -28.57 -19.33 -33.10
N VAL A 324 -27.31 -19.60 -33.46
CA VAL A 324 -26.26 -18.58 -33.50
C VAL A 324 -26.65 -17.40 -34.37
N ALA A 325 -27.07 -17.67 -35.60
CA ALA A 325 -27.53 -16.62 -36.54
C ALA A 325 -28.70 -15.81 -36.01
N GLU A 326 -29.65 -16.46 -35.33
CA GLU A 326 -30.82 -15.79 -34.70
C GLU A 326 -30.43 -14.89 -33.54
N LEU A 327 -29.48 -15.32 -32.70
CA LEU A 327 -28.92 -14.53 -31.59
C LEU A 327 -28.12 -13.32 -32.09
N GLU A 328 -27.25 -13.54 -33.09
CA GLU A 328 -26.48 -12.45 -33.73
C GLU A 328 -27.38 -11.42 -34.40
N ALA A 329 -28.50 -11.86 -35.06
CA ALA A 329 -29.49 -10.96 -35.61
C ALA A 329 -30.21 -10.09 -34.55
N LYS A 330 -30.22 -10.53 -33.28
CA LYS A 330 -30.70 -9.75 -32.12
C LYS A 330 -29.60 -8.87 -31.48
N GLY A 331 -28.41 -8.86 -32.04
CA GLY A 331 -27.26 -8.07 -31.54
C GLY A 331 -26.56 -8.69 -30.36
N LEU A 332 -26.73 -9.97 -30.08
CA LEU A 332 -26.00 -10.70 -29.03
C LEU A 332 -24.74 -11.32 -29.59
N GLU A 333 -23.62 -11.15 -28.89
CA GLU A 333 -22.38 -11.86 -29.17
C GLU A 333 -22.49 -13.30 -28.68
N VAL A 334 -21.97 -14.25 -29.48
CA VAL A 334 -22.09 -15.68 -29.23
C VAL A 334 -20.75 -16.39 -29.35
N ILE A 335 -20.42 -17.24 -28.38
CA ILE A 335 -19.40 -18.26 -28.56
C ILE A 335 -20.09 -19.54 -29.04
N TYR A 336 -19.61 -20.10 -30.16
CA TYR A 336 -20.15 -21.35 -30.70
C TYR A 336 -19.08 -22.47 -30.63
N ASP A 337 -19.40 -23.54 -29.87
CA ASP A 337 -18.58 -24.75 -29.82
C ASP A 337 -19.05 -25.77 -30.87
N ASP A 338 -18.46 -25.72 -32.04
CA ASP A 338 -18.72 -26.58 -33.20
C ASP A 338 -17.85 -27.85 -33.27
N ARG A 339 -17.02 -28.14 -32.28
CA ARG A 339 -16.04 -29.24 -32.28
C ARG A 339 -16.71 -30.62 -32.33
N LYS A 340 -16.75 -31.27 -33.49
CA LYS A 340 -17.46 -32.54 -33.72
C LYS A 340 -16.83 -33.77 -33.03
N LYS A 341 -15.54 -33.73 -32.68
CA LYS A 341 -14.82 -34.87 -32.12
C LYS A 341 -14.53 -34.74 -30.61
N VAL A 342 -15.15 -33.76 -29.96
CA VAL A 342 -14.97 -33.50 -28.53
C VAL A 342 -16.21 -34.00 -27.77
N SER A 343 -16.00 -34.64 -26.64
CA SER A 343 -17.12 -35.13 -25.82
C SER A 343 -17.92 -33.98 -25.22
N PRO A 344 -19.24 -34.15 -24.99
CA PRO A 344 -20.07 -33.12 -24.36
C PRO A 344 -19.55 -32.66 -23.02
N GLY A 345 -19.00 -33.56 -22.20
CA GLY A 345 -18.45 -33.23 -20.88
C GLY A 345 -17.26 -32.25 -20.94
N VAL A 346 -16.38 -32.41 -21.96
CA VAL A 346 -15.28 -31.47 -22.17
C VAL A 346 -15.80 -30.10 -22.62
N LYS A 347 -16.75 -30.05 -23.54
CA LYS A 347 -17.38 -28.81 -23.99
C LYS A 347 -18.05 -28.03 -22.85
N PHE A 348 -18.74 -28.75 -21.96
CA PHE A 348 -19.36 -28.14 -20.78
C PHE A 348 -18.34 -27.57 -19.81
N LYS A 349 -17.24 -28.31 -19.58
CA LYS A 349 -16.14 -27.81 -18.74
C LYS A 349 -15.45 -26.59 -19.34
N ASP A 350 -15.27 -26.56 -20.65
CA ASP A 350 -14.73 -25.40 -21.34
C ASP A 350 -15.67 -24.19 -21.24
N ALA A 351 -16.98 -24.40 -21.38
CA ALA A 351 -18.00 -23.33 -21.24
C ALA A 351 -18.02 -22.78 -19.78
N GLU A 352 -17.94 -23.65 -18.78
CA GLU A 352 -17.84 -23.27 -17.36
C GLU A 352 -16.57 -22.47 -17.10
N LEU A 353 -15.42 -22.93 -17.66
CA LEU A 353 -14.13 -22.30 -17.49
C LEU A 353 -14.07 -20.90 -18.14
N ILE A 354 -14.62 -20.74 -19.37
CA ILE A 354 -14.69 -19.47 -20.08
C ILE A 354 -15.59 -18.47 -19.38
N GLY A 355 -16.69 -18.92 -18.79
CA GLY A 355 -17.50 -18.11 -17.89
C GLY A 355 -18.55 -17.21 -18.54
N VAL A 356 -18.99 -17.50 -19.76
CA VAL A 356 -20.11 -16.79 -20.41
C VAL A 356 -21.40 -17.02 -19.63
N PRO A 357 -22.20 -15.99 -19.34
CA PRO A 357 -23.33 -16.08 -18.40
C PRO A 357 -24.36 -17.15 -18.72
N LEU A 358 -24.73 -17.30 -20.00
CA LEU A 358 -25.75 -18.23 -20.47
C LEU A 358 -25.18 -19.31 -21.39
N VAL A 359 -25.70 -20.52 -21.28
CA VAL A 359 -25.31 -21.65 -22.14
C VAL A 359 -26.56 -22.24 -22.79
N ALA A 360 -26.48 -22.44 -24.08
CA ALA A 360 -27.51 -23.13 -24.87
C ALA A 360 -26.94 -24.46 -25.37
N VAL A 361 -27.61 -25.57 -25.07
CA VAL A 361 -27.18 -26.90 -25.48
C VAL A 361 -28.05 -27.42 -26.59
N VAL A 362 -27.48 -27.61 -27.79
CA VAL A 362 -28.16 -28.19 -28.93
C VAL A 362 -27.63 -29.60 -29.17
N GLY A 363 -28.45 -30.59 -28.92
CA GLY A 363 -28.02 -31.98 -28.91
C GLY A 363 -29.13 -32.95 -29.23
N ARG A 364 -29.16 -34.05 -28.50
CA ARG A 364 -30.12 -35.15 -28.73
C ARG A 364 -31.59 -34.70 -28.62
N ASP A 365 -31.90 -33.80 -27.70
CA ASP A 365 -33.27 -33.34 -27.47
C ASP A 365 -33.76 -32.47 -28.65
N TYR A 366 -32.84 -31.69 -29.25
CA TYR A 366 -33.13 -30.98 -30.48
C TYR A 366 -33.45 -31.93 -31.64
N VAL A 367 -32.67 -33.01 -31.80
CA VAL A 367 -32.88 -34.00 -32.87
C VAL A 367 -34.17 -34.77 -32.68
N ASN A 368 -34.55 -35.12 -31.46
CA ASN A 368 -35.72 -35.92 -31.14
C ASN A 368 -37.02 -35.08 -31.08
N ASP A 369 -36.98 -33.96 -30.37
CA ASP A 369 -38.17 -33.22 -29.96
C ASP A 369 -38.16 -31.76 -30.44
N GLY A 370 -37.10 -31.30 -31.11
CA GLY A 370 -36.93 -29.90 -31.54
C GLY A 370 -36.78 -28.91 -30.40
N THR A 371 -36.26 -29.37 -29.21
CA THR A 371 -36.04 -28.51 -28.05
C THR A 371 -34.58 -28.24 -27.80
N ILE A 372 -34.28 -27.06 -27.22
CA ILE A 372 -32.94 -26.62 -26.81
C ILE A 372 -32.92 -26.42 -25.31
N GLU A 373 -31.91 -26.96 -24.63
CA GLU A 373 -31.70 -26.71 -23.22
C GLU A 373 -31.00 -25.37 -23.03
N LEU A 374 -31.63 -24.47 -22.26
CA LEU A 374 -31.03 -23.20 -21.80
C LEU A 374 -30.68 -23.35 -20.33
N ARG A 375 -29.53 -22.85 -19.94
CA ARG A 375 -29.05 -22.90 -18.55
C ARG A 375 -28.09 -21.76 -18.24
N ASP A 376 -27.86 -21.51 -16.96
CA ASP A 376 -26.82 -20.61 -16.52
C ASP A 376 -25.44 -21.27 -16.67
N ARG A 377 -24.38 -20.49 -16.60
CA ARG A 377 -22.99 -20.94 -16.71
C ARG A 377 -22.67 -22.14 -15.80
N ASN A 378 -23.10 -22.06 -14.54
CA ASN A 378 -22.88 -23.12 -13.53
C ASN A 378 -23.76 -24.37 -13.70
N GLY A 379 -24.55 -24.42 -14.77
CA GLY A 379 -25.47 -25.51 -15.07
C GLY A 379 -26.77 -25.50 -14.27
N GLU A 380 -27.06 -24.41 -13.57
CA GLU A 380 -28.35 -24.21 -12.89
C GLU A 380 -29.42 -23.61 -13.81
N ASN A 381 -30.65 -23.46 -13.28
CA ASN A 381 -31.80 -22.87 -13.97
C ASN A 381 -32.06 -23.45 -15.36
N LYS A 382 -31.91 -24.77 -15.47
CA LYS A 382 -32.15 -25.49 -16.73
C LYS A 382 -33.60 -25.45 -17.14
N VAL A 383 -33.81 -25.11 -18.39
CA VAL A 383 -35.14 -25.15 -19.03
C VAL A 383 -34.99 -25.64 -20.46
N ALA A 384 -35.87 -26.54 -20.88
CA ALA A 384 -36.00 -26.94 -22.29
C ALA A 384 -37.08 -26.06 -22.96
N VAL A 385 -36.74 -25.43 -24.08
CA VAL A 385 -37.65 -24.60 -24.84
C VAL A 385 -37.69 -25.06 -26.29
N PRO A 386 -38.80 -24.85 -27.01
CA PRO A 386 -38.87 -25.06 -28.45
C PRO A 386 -37.78 -24.26 -29.16
N ALA A 387 -37.13 -24.85 -30.13
CA ALA A 387 -36.00 -24.18 -30.83
C ALA A 387 -36.41 -22.82 -31.43
N ALA A 388 -37.65 -22.68 -31.88
CA ALA A 388 -38.19 -21.42 -32.42
C ALA A 388 -38.28 -20.27 -31.36
N GLU A 389 -38.27 -20.61 -30.08
CA GLU A 389 -38.41 -19.66 -28.97
C GLU A 389 -37.09 -19.42 -28.27
N ALA A 390 -36.04 -20.24 -28.55
CA ALA A 390 -34.81 -20.25 -27.83
C ALA A 390 -34.02 -18.91 -27.88
N ALA A 391 -33.98 -18.29 -29.06
CA ALA A 391 -33.31 -17.01 -29.24
C ALA A 391 -33.96 -15.85 -28.47
N ASP A 392 -35.32 -15.82 -28.44
CA ASP A 392 -36.06 -14.81 -27.65
C ASP A 392 -35.88 -15.04 -26.16
N ALA A 393 -36.00 -16.27 -25.69
CA ALA A 393 -35.82 -16.63 -24.28
C ALA A 393 -34.43 -16.31 -23.77
N LEU A 394 -33.36 -16.54 -24.57
CA LEU A 394 -31.97 -16.19 -24.23
C LEU A 394 -31.77 -14.68 -24.18
N ALA A 395 -32.33 -13.94 -25.13
CA ALA A 395 -32.25 -12.49 -25.13
C ALA A 395 -32.91 -11.86 -23.90
N GLU A 396 -34.12 -12.35 -23.53
CA GLU A 396 -34.79 -11.91 -22.31
C GLU A 396 -34.01 -12.25 -21.05
N ARG A 397 -33.45 -13.47 -20.94
CA ARG A 397 -32.62 -13.88 -19.80
C ARG A 397 -31.36 -13.04 -19.69
N PHE A 398 -30.68 -12.77 -20.80
CA PHE A 398 -29.46 -11.94 -20.80
C PHE A 398 -29.76 -10.50 -20.39
N ALA A 399 -30.85 -9.91 -20.91
CA ALA A 399 -31.30 -8.57 -20.52
C ALA A 399 -31.62 -8.46 -19.01
N ALA A 400 -32.12 -9.55 -18.41
CA ALA A 400 -32.40 -9.59 -16.97
C ALA A 400 -31.12 -9.69 -16.08
N LEU A 401 -29.96 -9.96 -16.67
CA LEU A 401 -28.66 -9.98 -15.96
C LEU A 401 -27.96 -8.62 -15.95
N SER A 402 -28.50 -7.63 -16.66
CA SER A 402 -27.88 -6.30 -16.88
C SER A 402 -28.24 -5.30 -15.81
#